data_cf4f6486cb643a73084198505b0aa13a
#
_entry.id   cf4f6486cb643a73084198505b0aa13a
#
_cell.length_a   1.000
_cell.length_b   1.000
_cell.length_c   1.000
_cell.angle_alpha   90.00
_cell.angle_beta   90.00
_cell.angle_gamma   90.00
#
_symmetry.space_group_name_H-M   'P 1'
#
loop_
_entity.id
_entity.type
_entity.pdbx_description
1 polymer ?
#
loop_
_entity_poly.entity_id
_entity_poly.type
_entity_poly.pdbx_seq_one_letter_code
_entity_poly.pdbx_strand_id
1 'polypeptide(L)'
;MDVSIRDDGGNFNYRVCAVMTDHDKILAMRDKRSPFYYLPGGRVMIGETAEQAVIREVEEELDITPEIIRPLWLNQSFYTDDVDGMDYHQLCIYFLMDITDTDLLSKGSRFSLREGHHRHDFEWLPFERLKDEYFYPLFLKKEIYNLPSAFTIRTERE
;
A
#
# COMPACT_ATOMS: atom_id res chain seq x y z
N MET A 1 -1.13 -8.33 -17.43
CA MET A 1 -2.20 -7.31 -17.59
C MET A 1 -2.84 -7.02 -16.26
N ASP A 2 -2.84 -5.78 -15.85
CA ASP A 2 -3.45 -5.36 -14.61
C ASP A 2 -4.98 -5.51 -14.64
N VAL A 3 -5.58 -5.84 -13.50
CA VAL A 3 -7.04 -5.81 -13.36
C VAL A 3 -7.46 -4.35 -13.17
N SER A 4 -7.67 -3.69 -14.28
CA SER A 4 -8.03 -2.26 -14.34
C SER A 4 -8.97 -2.06 -15.50
N ILE A 5 -10.06 -1.33 -15.25
CA ILE A 5 -11.06 -1.02 -16.28
C ILE A 5 -11.25 0.49 -16.29
N ARG A 6 -11.25 1.05 -17.49
CA ARG A 6 -11.49 2.47 -17.70
C ARG A 6 -12.56 2.66 -18.76
N ASP A 7 -13.53 3.52 -18.46
CA ASP A 7 -14.57 3.95 -19.40
C ASP A 7 -14.93 5.41 -19.13
N ASP A 8 -16.01 5.90 -19.78
CA ASP A 8 -16.47 7.28 -19.60
C ASP A 8 -16.98 7.58 -18.19
N GLY A 9 -17.35 6.55 -17.41
CA GLY A 9 -17.82 6.70 -16.03
C GLY A 9 -16.71 6.73 -15.00
N GLY A 10 -15.48 6.38 -15.38
CA GLY A 10 -14.34 6.40 -14.46
C GLY A 10 -13.39 5.22 -14.61
N ASN A 11 -12.59 5.02 -13.59
CA ASN A 11 -11.62 3.93 -13.52
C ASN A 11 -11.95 2.97 -12.39
N PHE A 12 -11.82 1.69 -12.68
CA PHE A 12 -11.86 0.64 -11.66
C PHE A 12 -10.48 0.00 -11.55
N ASN A 13 -9.98 -0.16 -10.32
CA ASN A 13 -8.72 -0.84 -10.05
C ASN A 13 -8.88 -1.89 -8.97
N TYR A 14 -8.23 -3.03 -9.15
CA TYR A 14 -8.06 -4.03 -8.12
C TYR A 14 -6.60 -4.01 -7.66
N ARG A 15 -6.39 -3.67 -6.38
CA ARG A 15 -5.06 -3.43 -5.82
C ARG A 15 -4.82 -4.23 -4.55
N VAL A 16 -3.56 -4.33 -4.19
CA VAL A 16 -3.10 -4.85 -2.89
C VAL A 16 -2.13 -3.87 -2.26
N CYS A 17 -2.10 -3.84 -0.94
CA CYS A 17 -1.13 -3.07 -0.17
C CYS A 17 -0.55 -3.91 0.95
N ALA A 18 0.72 -3.67 1.24
CA ALA A 18 1.45 -4.33 2.32
C ALA A 18 1.55 -3.40 3.53
N VAL A 19 1.07 -3.87 4.67
CA VAL A 19 1.26 -3.22 5.96
C VAL A 19 2.44 -3.89 6.63
N MET A 20 3.55 -3.19 6.69
CA MET A 20 4.79 -3.65 7.31
C MET A 20 5.10 -2.74 8.48
N THR A 21 5.18 -3.31 9.67
CA THR A 21 5.42 -2.57 10.90
C THR A 21 6.68 -3.04 11.60
N ASP A 22 7.31 -2.14 12.31
CA ASP A 22 8.41 -2.40 13.22
C ASP A 22 8.16 -1.59 14.48
N HIS A 23 7.76 -2.27 15.56
CA HIS A 23 7.29 -1.63 16.79
C HIS A 23 6.15 -0.65 16.49
N ASP A 24 6.31 0.62 16.77
CA ASP A 24 5.33 1.69 16.57
C ASP A 24 5.56 2.48 15.27
N LYS A 25 6.16 1.85 14.27
CA LYS A 25 6.45 2.47 12.97
C LYS A 25 5.89 1.63 11.83
N ILE A 26 5.48 2.31 10.77
CA ILE A 26 5.01 1.69 9.54
C ILE A 26 5.89 2.11 8.37
N LEU A 27 6.18 1.16 7.48
CA LEU A 27 6.92 1.48 6.27
C LEU A 27 6.02 2.19 5.26
N ALA A 28 6.43 3.37 4.86
CA ALA A 28 5.78 4.16 3.83
C ALA A 28 6.76 4.49 2.72
N MET A 29 6.22 4.81 1.56
CA MET A 29 7.03 5.17 0.40
C MET A 29 6.43 6.37 -0.33
N ARG A 30 7.26 7.02 -1.14
CA ARG A 30 6.84 8.03 -2.09
C ARG A 30 7.83 8.11 -3.24
N ASP A 31 7.42 8.74 -4.33
CA ASP A 31 8.27 9.00 -5.48
C ASP A 31 8.08 10.44 -5.97
N LYS A 32 8.76 10.81 -7.04
CA LYS A 32 8.68 12.19 -7.59
C LYS A 32 7.29 12.59 -8.06
N ARG A 33 6.42 11.61 -8.35
CA ARG A 33 5.06 11.84 -8.87
C ARG A 33 4.04 11.99 -7.75
N SER A 34 4.40 11.57 -6.52
CA SER A 34 3.51 11.56 -5.38
C SER A 34 3.96 12.55 -4.31
N PRO A 35 3.19 13.61 -4.03
CA PRO A 35 3.50 14.51 -2.92
C PRO A 35 3.19 13.88 -1.56
N PHE A 36 2.52 12.73 -1.54
CA PHE A 36 2.08 12.04 -0.34
C PHE A 36 2.80 10.71 -0.17
N TYR A 37 2.86 10.26 1.09
CA TYR A 37 3.29 8.90 1.42
C TYR A 37 2.16 7.91 1.14
N TYR A 38 2.54 6.71 0.72
CA TYR A 38 1.62 5.60 0.50
C TYR A 38 2.31 4.28 0.88
N LEU A 39 1.56 3.18 0.89
CA LEU A 39 2.11 1.88 1.24
C LEU A 39 2.65 1.15 0.01
N PRO A 40 3.66 0.29 0.20
CA PRO A 40 4.06 -0.64 -0.86
C PRO A 40 2.87 -1.47 -1.34
N GLY A 41 2.79 -1.67 -2.64
CA GLY A 41 1.70 -2.41 -3.25
C GLY A 41 1.52 -2.06 -4.72
N GLY A 42 0.43 -2.49 -5.30
CA GLY A 42 0.14 -2.24 -6.70
C GLY A 42 -1.10 -2.98 -7.18
N ARG A 43 -1.25 -3.03 -8.49
CA ARG A 43 -2.40 -3.68 -9.13
C ARG A 43 -2.22 -5.19 -9.20
N VAL A 44 -3.30 -5.90 -8.95
CA VAL A 44 -3.37 -7.34 -9.19
C VAL A 44 -3.42 -7.58 -10.70
N MET A 45 -2.69 -8.58 -11.17
CA MET A 45 -2.69 -8.96 -12.59
C MET A 45 -3.75 -10.04 -12.86
N ILE A 46 -4.24 -10.08 -14.10
CA ILE A 46 -5.17 -11.14 -14.52
C ILE A 46 -4.51 -12.51 -14.27
N GLY A 47 -5.22 -13.39 -13.59
CA GLY A 47 -4.77 -14.74 -13.27
C GLY A 47 -3.94 -14.85 -12.00
N GLU A 48 -3.70 -13.73 -11.32
CA GLU A 48 -2.92 -13.65 -10.08
C GLU A 48 -3.87 -13.56 -8.88
N THR A 49 -3.57 -14.27 -7.80
CA THR A 49 -4.28 -14.07 -6.54
C THR A 49 -3.80 -12.79 -5.85
N ALA A 50 -4.60 -12.26 -4.94
CA ALA A 50 -4.19 -11.10 -4.14
C ALA A 50 -2.91 -11.39 -3.34
N GLU A 51 -2.78 -12.61 -2.78
CA GLU A 51 -1.60 -13.03 -2.03
C GLU A 51 -0.36 -13.04 -2.91
N GLN A 52 -0.46 -13.59 -4.12
CA GLN A 52 0.65 -13.58 -5.09
C GLN A 52 1.02 -12.15 -5.47
N ALA A 53 0.03 -11.29 -5.68
CA ALA A 53 0.23 -9.91 -6.08
C ALA A 53 0.99 -9.12 -5.02
N VAL A 54 0.62 -9.22 -3.74
CA VAL A 54 1.27 -8.43 -2.69
C VAL A 54 2.72 -8.87 -2.49
N ILE A 55 3.00 -10.18 -2.58
CA ILE A 55 4.37 -10.69 -2.50
C ILE A 55 5.19 -10.17 -3.69
N ARG A 56 4.66 -10.29 -4.90
CA ARG A 56 5.33 -9.82 -6.13
C ARG A 56 5.64 -8.32 -6.07
N GLU A 57 4.66 -7.49 -5.66
CA GLU A 57 4.84 -6.04 -5.58
C GLU A 57 5.92 -5.67 -4.55
N VAL A 58 5.93 -6.32 -3.39
CA VAL A 58 6.96 -6.08 -2.38
C VAL A 58 8.33 -6.52 -2.87
N GLU A 59 8.43 -7.65 -3.54
CA GLU A 59 9.68 -8.11 -4.15
C GLU A 59 10.20 -7.10 -5.18
N GLU A 60 9.33 -6.61 -6.05
CA GLU A 60 9.69 -5.64 -7.08
C GLU A 60 10.14 -4.29 -6.49
N GLU A 61 9.45 -3.81 -5.46
CA GLU A 61 9.72 -2.50 -4.88
C GLU A 61 10.86 -2.50 -3.86
N LEU A 62 11.02 -3.57 -3.09
CA LEU A 62 11.92 -3.63 -1.93
C LEU A 62 13.04 -4.66 -2.05
N ASP A 63 13.01 -5.51 -3.06
CA ASP A 63 14.00 -6.59 -3.26
C ASP A 63 14.11 -7.49 -2.03
N ILE A 64 13.00 -7.80 -1.40
CA ILE A 64 12.87 -8.75 -0.29
C ILE A 64 11.72 -9.71 -0.59
N THR A 65 11.74 -10.88 0.05
CA THR A 65 10.62 -11.83 -0.01
C THR A 65 9.95 -11.88 1.35
N PRO A 66 8.84 -11.14 1.53
CA PRO A 66 8.11 -11.13 2.80
C PRO A 66 7.18 -12.34 2.92
N GLU A 67 6.72 -12.61 4.12
CA GLU A 67 5.66 -13.58 4.36
C GLU A 67 4.36 -12.85 4.73
N ILE A 68 3.23 -13.40 4.30
CA ILE A 68 1.92 -12.87 4.70
C ILE A 68 1.58 -13.43 6.08
N ILE A 69 1.30 -12.54 7.04
CA ILE A 69 0.77 -12.95 8.34
C ILE A 69 -0.73 -13.22 8.18
N ARG A 70 -1.48 -12.23 7.67
CA ARG A 70 -2.92 -12.34 7.46
C ARG A 70 -3.47 -11.15 6.67
N PRO A 71 -4.62 -11.30 6.00
CA PRO A 71 -5.32 -10.16 5.42
C PRO A 71 -5.99 -9.32 6.52
N LEU A 72 -6.01 -8.01 6.34
CA LEU A 72 -6.59 -7.06 7.29
C LEU A 72 -7.93 -6.52 6.80
N TRP A 73 -7.94 -5.89 5.63
CA TRP A 73 -9.13 -5.23 5.08
C TRP A 73 -9.28 -5.50 3.59
N LEU A 74 -10.55 -5.60 3.17
CA LEU A 74 -10.96 -5.27 1.80
C LEU A 74 -11.54 -3.86 1.86
N ASN A 75 -10.84 -2.89 1.29
CA ASN A 75 -11.28 -1.51 1.26
C ASN A 75 -11.91 -1.17 -0.08
N GLN A 76 -13.16 -0.72 -0.05
CA GLN A 76 -13.87 -0.20 -1.21
C GLN A 76 -13.75 1.31 -1.15
N SER A 77 -12.98 1.92 -2.06
CA SER A 77 -12.79 3.36 -2.06
C SER A 77 -13.35 3.99 -3.33
N PHE A 78 -13.93 5.17 -3.15
CA PHE A 78 -14.53 5.97 -4.20
C PHE A 78 -14.01 7.39 -4.04
N TYR A 79 -13.28 7.86 -5.05
CA TYR A 79 -12.68 9.20 -4.98
C TYR A 79 -12.53 9.79 -6.39
N THR A 80 -12.39 11.10 -6.43
CA THR A 80 -12.01 11.82 -7.65
C THR A 80 -10.53 12.19 -7.52
N ASP A 81 -9.73 11.80 -8.51
CA ASP A 81 -8.30 12.08 -8.50
C ASP A 81 -8.06 13.56 -8.82
N ASP A 82 -7.26 14.22 -7.98
CA ASP A 82 -6.96 15.64 -8.12
C ASP A 82 -6.06 15.96 -9.34
N VAL A 83 -5.35 14.95 -9.85
CA VAL A 83 -4.42 15.12 -10.97
C VAL A 83 -5.14 15.01 -12.30
N ASP A 84 -5.90 13.93 -12.52
CA ASP A 84 -6.57 13.70 -13.80
C ASP A 84 -8.07 14.05 -13.81
N GLY A 85 -8.64 14.39 -12.63
CA GLY A 85 -10.05 14.76 -12.51
C GLY A 85 -11.03 13.62 -12.73
N MET A 86 -10.54 12.38 -12.79
CA MET A 86 -11.37 11.21 -13.03
C MET A 86 -11.86 10.57 -11.74
N ASP A 87 -13.04 9.97 -11.81
CA ASP A 87 -13.58 9.20 -10.71
C ASP A 87 -12.95 7.81 -10.67
N TYR A 88 -12.60 7.38 -9.47
CA TYR A 88 -12.02 6.06 -9.21
C TYR A 88 -12.93 5.25 -8.30
N HIS A 89 -13.09 3.99 -8.68
CA HIS A 89 -13.66 2.94 -7.85
C HIS A 89 -12.55 1.89 -7.66
N GLN A 90 -12.13 1.68 -6.43
CA GLN A 90 -10.99 0.81 -6.15
C GLN A 90 -11.33 -0.23 -5.10
N LEU A 91 -10.96 -1.46 -5.38
CA LEU A 91 -10.89 -2.52 -4.39
C LEU A 91 -9.41 -2.72 -4.01
N CYS A 92 -9.11 -2.64 -2.73
CA CYS A 92 -7.75 -2.87 -2.25
C CYS A 92 -7.77 -3.82 -1.05
N ILE A 93 -7.00 -4.91 -1.15
CA ILE A 93 -6.79 -5.81 -0.02
C ILE A 93 -5.48 -5.43 0.66
N TYR A 94 -5.55 -5.18 1.97
CA TYR A 94 -4.41 -4.84 2.81
C TYR A 94 -3.97 -6.08 3.57
N PHE A 95 -2.69 -6.42 3.46
CA PHE A 95 -2.10 -7.57 4.13
C PHE A 95 -1.10 -7.12 5.18
N LEU A 96 -1.17 -7.73 6.36
CA LEU A 96 -0.10 -7.61 7.36
C LEU A 96 1.01 -8.57 6.96
N MET A 97 2.23 -8.05 6.80
CA MET A 97 3.37 -8.81 6.31
C MET A 97 4.42 -8.98 7.39
N ASP A 98 5.07 -10.14 7.39
CA ASP A 98 6.22 -10.44 8.22
C ASP A 98 7.50 -10.22 7.43
N ILE A 99 8.38 -9.36 7.94
CA ILE A 99 9.65 -9.01 7.33
C ILE A 99 10.86 -9.47 8.15
N THR A 100 10.64 -10.26 9.22
CA THR A 100 11.69 -10.61 10.19
C THR A 100 12.82 -11.45 9.58
N ASP A 101 12.50 -12.30 8.58
CA ASP A 101 13.49 -13.10 7.88
C ASP A 101 14.07 -12.40 6.64
N THR A 102 13.99 -11.07 6.60
CA THR A 102 14.53 -10.26 5.51
C THR A 102 15.57 -9.29 6.04
N ASP A 103 16.30 -8.63 5.11
CA ASP A 103 17.28 -7.61 5.46
C ASP A 103 16.69 -6.19 5.49
N LEU A 104 15.35 -6.05 5.44
CA LEU A 104 14.69 -4.76 5.30
C LEU A 104 15.09 -3.78 6.41
N LEU A 105 15.09 -4.22 7.66
CA LEU A 105 15.44 -3.37 8.79
C LEU A 105 16.90 -2.89 8.76
N SER A 106 17.79 -3.63 8.12
CA SER A 106 19.19 -3.26 7.99
C SER A 106 19.42 -2.07 7.06
N LYS A 107 18.42 -1.69 6.26
CA LYS A 107 18.51 -0.56 5.33
C LYS A 107 18.37 0.80 6.05
N GLY A 108 18.01 0.80 7.33
CA GLY A 108 17.89 2.00 8.15
C GLY A 108 16.49 2.62 8.11
N SER A 109 16.34 3.76 8.78
CA SER A 109 15.05 4.44 8.92
C SER A 109 14.58 5.14 7.65
N ARG A 110 15.49 5.48 6.75
CA ARG A 110 15.23 6.07 5.43
C ARG A 110 16.17 5.46 4.43
N PHE A 111 15.64 5.11 3.27
CA PHE A 111 16.46 4.58 2.18
C PHE A 111 15.72 4.75 0.86
N SER A 112 16.47 4.61 -0.23
CA SER A 112 15.91 4.70 -1.58
C SER A 112 16.31 3.47 -2.38
N LEU A 113 15.38 2.98 -3.19
CA LEU A 113 15.61 1.86 -4.11
C LEU A 113 15.09 2.24 -5.49
N ARG A 114 15.63 1.58 -6.50
CA ARG A 114 15.19 1.75 -7.89
C ARG A 114 14.46 0.52 -8.35
N GLU A 115 13.34 0.75 -9.02
CA GLU A 115 12.61 -0.25 -9.77
C GLU A 115 12.61 0.19 -11.23
N GLY A 116 13.49 -0.42 -12.05
CA GLY A 116 13.71 0.04 -13.41
C GLY A 116 14.26 1.48 -13.42
N HIS A 117 13.53 2.38 -14.07
CA HIS A 117 13.87 3.81 -14.11
C HIS A 117 13.25 4.64 -12.99
N HIS A 118 12.44 4.02 -12.13
CA HIS A 118 11.74 4.69 -11.05
C HIS A 118 12.53 4.57 -9.75
N ARG A 119 12.69 5.70 -9.08
CA ARG A 119 13.26 5.75 -7.74
C ARG A 119 12.11 5.90 -6.73
N HIS A 120 12.11 5.02 -5.74
CA HIS A 120 11.19 5.07 -4.61
C HIS A 120 11.96 5.43 -3.35
N ASP A 121 11.43 6.37 -2.58
CA ASP A 121 11.97 6.76 -1.28
C ASP A 121 11.12 6.12 -0.19
N PHE A 122 11.76 5.45 0.76
CA PHE A 122 11.11 4.72 1.85
C PHE A 122 11.46 5.33 3.17
N GLU A 123 10.51 5.32 4.08
CA GLU A 123 10.70 5.80 5.44
C GLU A 123 9.86 5.00 6.42
N TRP A 124 10.45 4.67 7.57
CA TRP A 124 9.72 4.11 8.70
C TRP A 124 9.08 5.27 9.47
N LEU A 125 7.77 5.47 9.29
CA LEU A 125 7.04 6.55 9.92
C LEU A 125 6.50 6.11 11.28
N PRO A 126 6.83 6.83 12.37
CA PRO A 126 6.14 6.59 13.65
C PRO A 126 4.63 6.76 13.48
N PHE A 127 3.86 5.88 14.10
CA PHE A 127 2.39 5.94 14.01
C PHE A 127 1.85 7.31 14.40
N GLU A 128 2.44 7.93 15.42
CA GLU A 128 2.00 9.25 15.90
C GLU A 128 2.22 10.38 14.90
N ARG A 129 3.14 10.21 13.95
CA ARG A 129 3.37 11.19 12.88
C ARG A 129 2.32 11.13 11.77
N LEU A 130 1.63 10.00 11.61
CA LEU A 130 0.71 9.81 10.47
C LEU A 130 -0.39 10.86 10.45
N LYS A 131 -0.87 11.32 11.60
CA LYS A 131 -1.92 12.34 11.68
C LYS A 131 -1.49 13.68 11.06
N ASP A 132 -0.18 13.97 11.07
CA ASP A 132 0.40 15.24 10.59
C ASP A 132 1.00 15.12 9.19
N GLU A 133 1.04 13.90 8.64
CA GLU A 133 1.63 13.64 7.32
C GLU A 133 0.58 13.59 6.22
N TYR A 134 1.00 14.01 5.02
CA TYR A 134 0.21 13.76 3.82
C TYR A 134 0.39 12.29 3.45
N PHE A 135 -0.54 11.46 3.90
CA PHE A 135 -0.44 10.00 3.87
C PHE A 135 -1.77 9.38 3.46
N TYR A 136 -1.72 8.38 2.60
CA TYR A 136 -2.86 7.55 2.23
C TYR A 136 -2.55 6.07 2.50
N PRO A 137 -3.54 5.27 2.92
CA PRO A 137 -4.96 5.62 3.08
C PRO A 137 -5.22 6.38 4.39
N LEU A 138 -6.16 7.29 4.35
CA LEU A 138 -6.45 8.15 5.52
C LEU A 138 -6.91 7.35 6.75
N PHE A 139 -7.68 6.28 6.56
CA PHE A 139 -8.20 5.49 7.68
C PHE A 139 -7.08 4.85 8.51
N LEU A 140 -5.95 4.56 7.89
CA LEU A 140 -4.86 3.88 8.57
C LEU A 140 -4.21 4.74 9.66
N LYS A 141 -4.35 6.06 9.57
CA LYS A 141 -3.87 6.99 10.61
C LYS A 141 -4.44 6.68 11.99
N LYS A 142 -5.66 6.14 12.04
CA LYS A 142 -6.32 5.71 13.28
C LYS A 142 -6.24 4.19 13.47
N GLU A 143 -6.55 3.44 12.41
CA GLU A 143 -6.67 1.99 12.48
C GLU A 143 -5.34 1.27 12.75
N ILE A 144 -4.21 1.93 12.47
CA ILE A 144 -2.89 1.33 12.69
C ILE A 144 -2.65 0.99 14.16
N TYR A 145 -3.26 1.72 15.09
CA TYR A 145 -3.11 1.47 16.52
C TYR A 145 -3.84 0.21 17.00
N ASN A 146 -4.83 -0.23 16.26
CA ASN A 146 -5.63 -1.39 16.63
C ASN A 146 -6.10 -2.13 15.38
N LEU A 147 -5.21 -2.94 14.81
CA LEU A 147 -5.50 -3.70 13.60
C LEU A 147 -6.63 -4.71 13.88
N PRO A 148 -7.54 -4.93 12.91
CA PRO A 148 -8.65 -5.84 13.10
C PRO A 148 -8.17 -7.28 13.35
N SER A 149 -8.83 -8.00 14.23
CA SER A 149 -8.51 -9.40 14.50
C SER A 149 -9.01 -10.35 13.42
N ALA A 150 -9.97 -9.90 12.61
CA ALA A 150 -10.53 -10.66 11.50
C ALA A 150 -10.56 -9.81 10.24
N PHE A 151 -10.53 -10.46 9.07
CA PHE A 151 -10.64 -9.78 7.78
C PHE A 151 -11.95 -9.00 7.70
N THR A 152 -11.85 -7.70 7.43
CA THR A 152 -12.97 -6.77 7.53
C THR A 152 -13.16 -6.01 6.22
N ILE A 153 -14.41 -5.86 5.79
CA ILE A 153 -14.75 -5.03 4.64
C ILE A 153 -14.97 -3.60 5.10
N ARG A 154 -14.35 -2.66 4.40
CA ARG A 154 -14.46 -1.22 4.64
C ARG A 154 -14.97 -0.49 3.42
N THR A 155 -15.51 0.70 3.63
CA THR A 155 -15.87 1.62 2.55
C THR A 155 -15.36 3.01 2.89
N GLU A 156 -14.65 3.63 1.93
CA GLU A 156 -14.24 5.03 1.99
C GLU A 156 -14.85 5.79 0.83
N ARG A 157 -15.45 6.94 1.13
CA ARG A 157 -15.94 7.88 0.12
C ARG A 157 -15.32 9.25 0.37
N GLU A 158 -14.72 9.79 -0.65
CA GLU A 158 -14.12 11.13 -0.63
C GLU A 158 -14.86 12.05 -1.60
#